data_5e6f8f0321db48ad236202e1d36cf1f1
#
_entry.id   5e6f8f0321db48ad236202e1d36cf1f1
#
_cell.length_a   1.000
_cell.length_b   1.000
_cell.length_c   1.000
_cell.angle_alpha   90.00
_cell.angle_beta   90.00
_cell.angle_gamma   90.00
#
_symmetry.space_group_name_H-M   'P 1'
#
loop_
_entity.id
_entity.type
_entity.pdbx_description
1 polymer ?
#
loop_
_entity_poly.entity_id
_entity_poly.type
_entity_poly.pdbx_seq_one_letter_code
_entity_poly.pdbx_strand_id
1 'polypeptide(L)'
;PALRKQIGIVFQDFQLLIDRNVKENLDFVLKATGWKDKGKRQMRIEQVLEQVGMETKGYKMPHELSGGEQQRIVIARAILNTPDIILADEPTGNLDPETGRQIVQLLKDICKSGSTIIMTTHNMQLLEEFPGKVYCCDNHKVVAQNIGEQERQEQQVQ
;
A
#
# COMPACT_ATOMS: atom_id res chain seq x y z
N PRO A 1 -6.38 -19.50 -7.40
CA PRO A 1 -7.42 -18.46 -7.27
C PRO A 1 -7.63 -18.01 -5.82
N ALA A 2 -7.70 -18.92 -4.83
CA ALA A 2 -7.89 -18.56 -3.42
C ALA A 2 -6.73 -17.74 -2.87
N LEU A 3 -5.49 -18.09 -3.16
CA LEU A 3 -4.29 -17.38 -2.72
C LEU A 3 -4.24 -15.93 -3.20
N ARG A 4 -4.71 -15.64 -4.42
CA ARG A 4 -4.75 -14.27 -4.98
C ARG A 4 -5.70 -13.33 -4.23
N LYS A 5 -6.67 -13.86 -3.49
CA LYS A 5 -7.57 -13.05 -2.65
C LYS A 5 -6.97 -12.74 -1.28
N GLN A 6 -6.00 -13.53 -0.83
CA GLN A 6 -5.35 -13.39 0.47
C GLN A 6 -4.13 -12.48 0.44
N ILE A 7 -3.63 -12.15 -0.75
CA ILE A 7 -2.44 -11.32 -0.93
C ILE A 7 -2.79 -10.09 -1.77
N GLY A 8 -2.60 -8.92 -1.23
CA GLY A 8 -2.60 -7.64 -1.94
C GLY A 8 -1.19 -7.28 -2.38
N ILE A 9 -1.04 -6.67 -3.54
CA ILE A 9 0.28 -6.27 -4.05
C ILE A 9 0.23 -4.78 -4.44
N VAL A 10 1.21 -4.04 -3.95
CA VAL A 10 1.45 -2.62 -4.25
C VAL A 10 2.83 -2.51 -4.86
N PHE A 11 2.90 -2.07 -6.11
CA PHE A 11 4.16 -1.87 -6.83
C PHE A 11 4.57 -0.38 -6.84
N GLN A 12 5.85 -0.11 -7.05
CA GLN A 12 6.38 1.23 -7.32
C GLN A 12 5.77 1.81 -8.60
N ASP A 13 5.68 1.00 -9.66
CA ASP A 13 4.97 1.33 -10.88
C ASP A 13 3.47 1.10 -10.67
N PHE A 14 2.67 2.12 -10.82
CA PHE A 14 1.24 2.09 -10.46
C PHE A 14 0.45 1.00 -11.18
N GLN A 15 0.80 0.68 -12.44
CA GLN A 15 0.17 -0.38 -13.26
C GLN A 15 -1.37 -0.28 -13.30
N LEU A 16 -1.89 0.92 -13.38
CA LEU A 16 -3.30 1.17 -13.59
C LEU A 16 -3.63 1.03 -15.07
N LEU A 17 -4.83 0.53 -15.37
CA LEU A 17 -5.34 0.45 -16.74
C LEU A 17 -5.65 1.88 -17.21
N ILE A 18 -4.91 2.34 -18.23
CA ILE A 18 -4.94 3.74 -18.70
C ILE A 18 -6.18 4.10 -19.51
N ASP A 19 -6.89 3.10 -20.02
CA ASP A 19 -8.12 3.20 -20.79
C ASP A 19 -9.40 3.21 -19.93
N ARG A 20 -9.25 3.21 -18.60
CA ARG A 20 -10.33 3.08 -17.63
C ARG A 20 -10.17 4.09 -16.50
N ASN A 21 -11.32 4.58 -16.01
CA ASN A 21 -11.31 5.42 -14.81
C ASN A 21 -11.01 4.63 -13.54
N VAL A 22 -10.92 5.32 -12.40
CA VAL A 22 -10.60 4.72 -11.09
C VAL A 22 -11.60 3.62 -10.72
N LYS A 23 -12.91 3.88 -10.79
CA LYS A 23 -13.93 2.89 -10.44
C LYS A 23 -13.88 1.66 -11.34
N GLU A 24 -13.64 1.86 -12.64
CA GLU A 24 -13.52 0.77 -13.62
C GLU A 24 -12.26 -0.08 -13.40
N ASN A 25 -11.14 0.54 -12.99
CA ASN A 25 -9.92 -0.16 -12.59
C ASN A 25 -10.20 -1.11 -11.40
N LEU A 26 -10.93 -0.63 -10.40
CA LEU A 26 -11.26 -1.43 -9.21
C LEU A 26 -12.32 -2.51 -9.54
N ASP A 27 -13.35 -2.16 -10.32
CA ASP A 27 -14.40 -3.10 -10.73
C ASP A 27 -13.85 -4.27 -11.57
N PHE A 28 -12.84 -3.98 -12.39
CA PHE A 28 -12.15 -5.01 -13.17
C PHE A 28 -11.55 -6.09 -12.27
N VAL A 29 -10.88 -5.70 -11.19
CA VAL A 29 -10.26 -6.64 -10.25
C VAL A 29 -11.32 -7.44 -9.49
N LEU A 30 -12.40 -6.80 -9.04
CA LEU A 30 -13.49 -7.49 -8.36
C LEU A 30 -14.14 -8.53 -9.26
N LYS A 31 -14.41 -8.21 -10.53
CA LYS A 31 -14.91 -9.18 -11.51
C LYS A 31 -13.93 -10.35 -11.70
N ALA A 32 -12.64 -10.06 -11.88
CA ALA A 32 -11.61 -11.07 -12.07
C ALA A 32 -11.44 -12.00 -10.86
N THR A 33 -11.80 -11.52 -9.66
CA THR A 33 -11.73 -12.30 -8.41
C THR A 33 -13.08 -12.92 -8.02
N GLY A 34 -14.06 -12.88 -8.90
CA GLY A 34 -15.32 -13.65 -8.79
C GLY A 34 -16.49 -12.94 -8.10
N TRP A 35 -16.43 -11.61 -7.98
CA TRP A 35 -17.57 -10.84 -7.48
C TRP A 35 -18.63 -10.66 -8.58
N LYS A 36 -19.71 -11.41 -8.51
CA LYS A 36 -20.76 -11.41 -9.53
C LYS A 36 -21.76 -10.26 -9.37
N ASP A 37 -22.12 -9.92 -8.15
CA ASP A 37 -23.13 -8.90 -7.85
C ASP A 37 -22.58 -7.50 -8.10
N LYS A 38 -23.21 -6.75 -9.01
CA LYS A 38 -22.81 -5.38 -9.37
C LYS A 38 -22.97 -4.41 -8.20
N GLY A 39 -24.07 -4.51 -7.44
CA GLY A 39 -24.34 -3.64 -6.30
C GLY A 39 -23.28 -3.80 -5.20
N LYS A 40 -22.94 -5.05 -4.88
CA LYS A 40 -21.88 -5.36 -3.89
C LYS A 40 -20.51 -4.85 -4.35
N ARG A 41 -20.20 -4.96 -5.65
CA ARG A 41 -18.94 -4.40 -6.17
C ARG A 41 -18.90 -2.89 -6.01
N GLN A 42 -19.97 -2.18 -6.37
CA GLN A 42 -20.04 -0.72 -6.22
C GLN A 42 -19.85 -0.29 -4.76
N MET A 43 -20.55 -0.93 -3.83
CA MET A 43 -20.40 -0.65 -2.40
C MET A 43 -18.97 -0.88 -1.94
N ARG A 44 -18.33 -1.96 -2.37
CA ARG A 44 -16.94 -2.26 -1.99
C ARG A 44 -15.97 -1.22 -2.55
N ILE A 45 -16.15 -0.80 -3.79
CA ILE A 45 -15.35 0.25 -4.42
C ILE A 45 -15.47 1.56 -3.64
N GLU A 46 -16.66 1.97 -3.26
CA GLU A 46 -16.88 3.17 -2.46
C GLU A 46 -16.19 3.09 -1.09
N GLN A 47 -16.31 1.95 -0.40
CA GLN A 47 -15.63 1.72 0.88
C GLN A 47 -14.10 1.83 0.78
N VAL A 48 -13.49 1.20 -0.21
CA VAL A 48 -12.01 1.27 -0.34
C VAL A 48 -11.54 2.64 -0.80
N LEU A 49 -12.31 3.34 -1.64
CA LEU A 49 -12.00 4.72 -2.03
C LEU A 49 -12.05 5.67 -0.83
N GLU A 50 -13.05 5.54 0.02
CA GLU A 50 -13.13 6.29 1.28
C GLU A 50 -11.93 5.97 2.19
N GLN A 51 -11.60 4.70 2.34
CA GLN A 51 -10.49 4.24 3.18
C GLN A 51 -9.13 4.81 2.76
N VAL A 52 -8.93 5.04 1.46
CA VAL A 52 -7.70 5.65 0.93
C VAL A 52 -7.80 7.16 0.70
N GLY A 53 -8.93 7.80 1.03
CA GLY A 53 -9.16 9.23 0.87
C GLY A 53 -9.34 9.67 -0.59
N MET A 54 -9.96 8.83 -1.42
CA MET A 54 -10.17 9.07 -2.85
C MET A 54 -11.64 8.97 -3.28
N GLU A 55 -12.57 9.11 -2.34
CA GLU A 55 -14.02 8.95 -2.53
C GLU A 55 -14.59 9.89 -3.60
N THR A 56 -14.02 11.08 -3.78
CA THR A 56 -14.50 12.07 -4.76
C THR A 56 -13.87 11.91 -6.15
N LYS A 57 -12.92 11.00 -6.34
CA LYS A 57 -12.11 10.87 -7.56
C LYS A 57 -12.34 9.58 -8.35
N GLY A 58 -13.42 8.85 -8.06
CA GLY A 58 -13.73 7.59 -8.72
C GLY A 58 -13.95 7.65 -10.24
N TYR A 59 -14.31 8.81 -10.76
CA TYR A 59 -14.54 9.08 -12.18
C TYR A 59 -13.29 9.53 -12.95
N LYS A 60 -12.20 9.86 -12.24
CA LYS A 60 -10.95 10.32 -12.84
C LYS A 60 -10.23 9.19 -13.59
N MET A 61 -9.59 9.59 -14.70
CA MET A 61 -8.66 8.71 -15.40
C MET A 61 -7.28 8.73 -14.72
N PRO A 62 -6.46 7.67 -14.83
CA PRO A 62 -5.15 7.65 -14.19
C PRO A 62 -4.26 8.85 -14.52
N HIS A 63 -4.26 9.34 -15.75
CA HIS A 63 -3.46 10.49 -16.17
C HIS A 63 -3.92 11.82 -15.57
N GLU A 64 -5.12 11.88 -15.00
CA GLU A 64 -5.65 13.06 -14.30
C GLU A 64 -5.29 13.08 -12.80
N LEU A 65 -4.59 12.05 -12.31
CA LEU A 65 -4.20 11.89 -10.92
C LEU A 65 -2.72 12.21 -10.71
N SER A 66 -2.39 12.81 -9.55
CA SER A 66 -0.99 12.92 -9.10
C SER A 66 -0.40 11.54 -8.82
N GLY A 67 0.94 11.44 -8.71
CA GLY A 67 1.61 10.18 -8.36
C GLY A 67 1.13 9.60 -7.03
N GLY A 68 0.97 10.44 -6.00
CA GLY A 68 0.43 10.03 -4.71
C GLY A 68 -1.01 9.55 -4.78
N GLU A 69 -1.85 10.21 -5.57
CA GLU A 69 -3.23 9.79 -5.81
C GLU A 69 -3.29 8.46 -6.56
N GLN A 70 -2.46 8.26 -7.58
CA GLN A 70 -2.36 6.99 -8.28
C GLN A 70 -1.95 5.87 -7.32
N GLN A 71 -0.97 6.11 -6.43
CA GLN A 71 -0.55 5.14 -5.44
C GLN A 71 -1.66 4.81 -4.43
N ARG A 72 -2.47 5.78 -4.04
CA ARG A 72 -3.68 5.54 -3.22
C ARG A 72 -4.66 4.60 -3.91
N ILE A 73 -4.86 4.75 -5.22
CA ILE A 73 -5.72 3.83 -6.00
C ILE A 73 -5.10 2.43 -6.10
N VAL A 74 -3.78 2.32 -6.26
CA VAL A 74 -3.08 1.02 -6.22
C VAL A 74 -3.28 0.33 -4.87
N ILE A 75 -3.21 1.08 -3.77
CA ILE A 75 -3.48 0.56 -2.42
C ILE A 75 -4.96 0.16 -2.29
N ALA A 76 -5.90 0.98 -2.76
CA ALA A 76 -7.32 0.63 -2.80
C ALA A 76 -7.56 -0.69 -3.54
N ARG A 77 -6.90 -0.88 -4.68
CA ARG A 77 -6.93 -2.13 -5.46
C ARG A 77 -6.41 -3.32 -4.65
N ALA A 78 -5.32 -3.13 -3.91
CA ALA A 78 -4.72 -4.19 -3.10
C ALA A 78 -5.64 -4.65 -1.96
N ILE A 79 -6.45 -3.76 -1.37
CA ILE A 79 -7.32 -4.06 -0.23
C ILE A 79 -8.75 -4.49 -0.61
N LEU A 80 -9.10 -4.52 -1.90
CA LEU A 80 -10.46 -4.85 -2.37
C LEU A 80 -11.00 -6.16 -1.79
N ASN A 81 -10.19 -7.21 -1.75
CA ASN A 81 -10.58 -8.53 -1.25
C ASN A 81 -10.23 -8.74 0.23
N THR A 82 -9.97 -7.68 0.98
CA THR A 82 -9.60 -7.74 2.41
C THR A 82 -8.47 -8.76 2.66
N PRO A 83 -7.28 -8.56 2.07
CA PRO A 83 -6.21 -9.55 2.13
C PRO A 83 -5.61 -9.64 3.54
N ASP A 84 -5.14 -10.83 3.91
CA ASP A 84 -4.39 -11.03 5.16
C ASP A 84 -3.00 -10.41 5.09
N ILE A 85 -2.39 -10.39 3.90
CA ILE A 85 -1.04 -9.91 3.65
C ILE A 85 -1.04 -8.92 2.49
N ILE A 86 -0.34 -7.81 2.64
CA ILE A 86 -0.05 -6.85 1.59
C ILE A 86 1.47 -6.78 1.39
N LEU A 87 1.90 -7.03 0.17
CA LEU A 87 3.29 -6.87 -0.26
C LEU A 87 3.42 -5.52 -0.96
N ALA A 88 4.20 -4.62 -0.38
CA ALA A 88 4.45 -3.29 -0.94
C ALA A 88 5.93 -3.18 -1.37
N ASP A 89 6.17 -3.17 -2.67
CA ASP A 89 7.52 -3.09 -3.23
C ASP A 89 7.85 -1.65 -3.59
N GLU A 90 8.75 -1.03 -2.82
CA GLU A 90 9.17 0.37 -2.97
C GLU A 90 7.99 1.34 -3.17
N PRO A 91 6.95 1.32 -2.31
CA PRO A 91 5.69 2.01 -2.59
C PRO A 91 5.81 3.54 -2.64
N THR A 92 6.94 4.10 -2.22
CA THR A 92 7.22 5.54 -2.19
C THR A 92 8.31 5.97 -3.15
N GLY A 93 8.87 5.05 -3.94
CA GLY A 93 10.07 5.29 -4.75
C GLY A 93 9.94 6.39 -5.81
N ASN A 94 8.74 6.64 -6.31
CA ASN A 94 8.44 7.67 -7.32
C ASN A 94 7.75 8.92 -6.74
N LEU A 95 7.73 9.08 -5.41
CA LEU A 95 7.02 10.14 -4.74
C LEU A 95 7.98 11.10 -4.03
N ASP A 96 7.56 12.34 -3.88
CA ASP A 96 8.24 13.29 -3.01
C ASP A 96 8.19 12.83 -1.53
N PRO A 97 9.11 13.27 -0.67
CA PRO A 97 9.18 12.80 0.72
C PRO A 97 7.90 12.97 1.52
N GLU A 98 7.20 14.09 1.37
CA GLU A 98 5.96 14.36 2.10
C GLU A 98 4.83 13.43 1.66
N THR A 99 4.63 13.28 0.36
CA THR A 99 3.65 12.34 -0.19
C THR A 99 4.02 10.90 0.18
N GLY A 100 5.30 10.56 0.17
CA GLY A 100 5.80 9.25 0.62
C GLY A 100 5.41 8.93 2.06
N ARG A 101 5.57 9.89 2.98
CA ARG A 101 5.13 9.72 4.39
C ARG A 101 3.64 9.46 4.49
N GLN A 102 2.83 10.18 3.73
CA GLN A 102 1.38 9.98 3.72
C GLN A 102 0.99 8.59 3.24
N ILE A 103 1.69 8.05 2.24
CA ILE A 103 1.47 6.68 1.75
C ILE A 103 1.85 5.64 2.81
N VAL A 104 3.00 5.80 3.48
CA VAL A 104 3.40 4.89 4.55
C VAL A 104 2.43 4.97 5.74
N GLN A 105 1.95 6.17 6.10
CA GLN A 105 0.93 6.33 7.14
C GLN A 105 -0.37 5.62 6.76
N LEU A 106 -0.81 5.72 5.51
CA LEU A 106 -1.99 5.00 5.01
C LEU A 106 -1.80 3.47 5.13
N LEU A 107 -0.65 2.94 4.73
CA LEU A 107 -0.32 1.52 4.89
C LEU A 107 -0.33 1.10 6.36
N LYS A 108 0.20 1.94 7.25
CA LYS A 108 0.17 1.69 8.69
C LYS A 108 -1.25 1.64 9.25
N ASP A 109 -2.13 2.50 8.79
CA ASP A 109 -3.54 2.52 9.21
C ASP A 109 -4.27 1.25 8.72
N ILE A 110 -3.98 0.80 7.50
CA ILE A 110 -4.48 -0.47 6.96
C ILE A 110 -3.95 -1.66 7.79
N CYS A 111 -2.68 -1.63 8.19
CA CYS A 111 -2.10 -2.65 9.08
C CYS A 111 -2.87 -2.74 10.41
N LYS A 112 -3.21 -1.61 11.01
CA LYS A 112 -4.02 -1.56 12.24
C LYS A 112 -5.43 -2.14 12.06
N SER A 113 -5.96 -2.13 10.84
CA SER A 113 -7.26 -2.72 10.50
C SER A 113 -7.24 -4.24 10.39
N GLY A 114 -6.06 -4.89 10.48
CA GLY A 114 -5.92 -6.35 10.56
C GLY A 114 -5.06 -6.99 9.46
N SER A 115 -4.67 -6.29 8.40
CA SER A 115 -3.75 -6.82 7.38
C SER A 115 -2.31 -6.75 7.86
N THR A 116 -1.50 -7.77 7.55
CA THR A 116 -0.04 -7.71 7.71
C THR A 116 0.57 -7.04 6.48
N ILE A 117 1.45 -6.06 6.68
CA ILE A 117 2.13 -5.37 5.58
C ILE A 117 3.62 -5.72 5.60
N ILE A 118 4.12 -6.17 4.47
CA ILE A 118 5.55 -6.37 4.20
C ILE A 118 5.94 -5.35 3.14
N MET A 119 6.80 -4.42 3.51
CA MET A 119 7.25 -3.34 2.64
C MET A 119 8.75 -3.44 2.39
N THR A 120 9.16 -3.35 1.13
CA THR A 120 10.57 -3.12 0.78
C THR A 120 10.81 -1.63 0.62
N THR A 121 11.96 -1.14 1.08
CA THR A 121 12.37 0.25 0.88
C THR A 121 13.87 0.40 1.00
N HIS A 122 14.44 1.37 0.26
CA HIS A 122 15.80 1.85 0.43
C HIS A 122 15.85 3.17 1.24
N ASN A 123 14.70 3.71 1.63
CA ASN A 123 14.61 4.96 2.36
C ASN A 123 14.75 4.74 3.86
N MET A 124 15.96 4.95 4.40
CA MET A 124 16.26 4.77 5.82
C MET A 124 15.47 5.74 6.71
N GLN A 125 15.21 6.96 6.25
CA GLN A 125 14.45 7.95 7.01
C GLN A 125 13.01 7.48 7.30
N LEU A 126 12.36 6.81 6.33
CA LEU A 126 11.03 6.22 6.55
C LEU A 126 11.06 5.11 7.62
N LEU A 127 12.16 4.34 7.70
CA LEU A 127 12.30 3.30 8.72
C LEU A 127 12.42 3.88 10.13
N GLU A 128 13.07 5.03 10.28
CA GLU A 128 13.19 5.77 11.54
C GLU A 128 11.86 6.40 11.96
N GLU A 129 11.15 7.03 11.01
CA GLU A 129 9.87 7.70 11.27
C GLU A 129 8.71 6.71 11.52
N PHE A 130 8.76 5.53 10.91
CA PHE A 130 7.72 4.50 11.00
C PHE A 130 8.29 3.18 11.56
N PRO A 131 8.45 3.06 12.88
CA PRO A 131 9.07 1.90 13.49
C PRO A 131 8.27 0.62 13.25
N GLY A 132 8.98 -0.47 13.04
CA GLY A 132 8.45 -1.81 12.81
C GLY A 132 9.55 -2.86 12.90
N LYS A 133 9.21 -4.11 12.58
CA LYS A 133 10.21 -5.16 12.44
C LYS A 133 10.96 -4.97 11.13
N VAL A 134 12.25 -4.73 11.21
CA VAL A 134 13.10 -4.48 10.04
C VAL A 134 14.00 -5.68 9.79
N TYR A 135 14.07 -6.06 8.52
CA TYR A 135 14.96 -7.10 8.03
C TYR A 135 15.86 -6.53 6.95
N CYS A 136 17.16 -6.63 7.12
CA CYS A 136 18.12 -6.25 6.09
C CYS A 136 18.46 -7.45 5.21
N CYS A 137 18.40 -7.25 3.89
CA CYS A 137 18.85 -8.24 2.91
C CYS A 137 20.25 -7.85 2.46
N ASP A 138 21.26 -8.62 2.87
CA ASP A 138 22.63 -8.41 2.48
C ASP A 138 23.32 -9.75 2.18
N ASN A 139 24.15 -9.80 1.14
CA ASN A 139 24.95 -10.98 0.76
C ASN A 139 24.13 -12.30 0.74
N HIS A 140 22.96 -12.28 0.14
CA HIS A 140 22.02 -13.41 0.06
C HIS A 140 21.50 -13.92 1.42
N LYS A 141 21.59 -13.09 2.46
CA LYS A 141 21.05 -13.38 3.80
C LYS A 141 20.03 -12.34 4.21
N VAL A 142 19.07 -12.76 5.00
CA VAL A 142 18.08 -11.88 5.64
C VAL A 142 18.40 -11.83 7.12
N VAL A 143 18.70 -10.64 7.64
CA VAL A 143 19.05 -10.43 9.05
C VAL A 143 18.07 -9.45 9.68
N ALA A 144 17.50 -9.83 10.82
CA ALA A 144 16.65 -8.92 11.59
C ALA A 144 17.50 -7.77 12.17
N GLN A 145 17.01 -6.54 12.02
CA GLN A 145 17.63 -5.35 12.60
C GLN A 145 16.68 -4.69 13.59
N ASN A 146 17.19 -4.30 14.74
CA ASN A 146 16.48 -3.45 15.70
C ASN A 146 16.82 -1.99 15.42
N ILE A 147 16.00 -1.32 14.65
CA ILE A 147 16.11 0.13 14.47
C ILE A 147 15.46 0.81 15.68
N GLY A 148 16.22 1.56 16.44
CA GLY A 148 15.77 2.30 17.62
C GLY A 148 16.30 1.81 18.98
N GLU A 149 17.03 0.72 19.07
CA GLU A 149 17.70 0.31 20.32
C GLU A 149 19.15 0.83 20.43
N GLN A 150 19.80 1.16 19.32
CA GLN A 150 21.19 1.67 19.34
C GLN A 150 21.29 3.08 19.92
N GLU A 151 20.31 3.95 19.70
CA GLU A 151 20.35 5.31 20.26
C GLU A 151 20.09 5.38 21.77
N ARG A 152 19.41 4.39 22.35
CA ARG A 152 19.15 4.37 23.82
C ARG A 152 20.36 3.90 24.62
N GLN A 153 21.28 3.16 24.00
CA GLN A 153 22.49 2.71 24.71
C GLN A 153 23.58 3.78 24.69
N GLU A 154 23.65 4.65 23.69
CA GLU A 154 24.61 5.75 23.66
C GLU A 154 24.22 6.92 24.57
N GLN A 155 22.93 7.11 24.88
CA GLN A 155 22.47 8.15 25.80
C GLN A 155 22.56 7.76 27.29
N GLN A 156 22.82 6.49 27.60
CA GLN A 156 23.00 6.03 29.02
C GLN A 156 24.46 5.95 29.45
N VAL A 157 25.42 6.31 28.60
CA VAL A 157 26.86 6.27 28.87
C VAL A 157 27.51 7.68 28.94
N GLN A 158 26.70 8.74 29.06
CA GLN A 158 27.19 10.09 29.35
C GLN A 158 26.75 10.54 30.76
#